data_c9d9cdcb503aed8c511cb200f5487179
#
_entry.id   c9d9cdcb503aed8c511cb200f5487179
#
_cell.length_a   1.000
_cell.length_b   1.000
_cell.length_c   1.000
_cell.angle_alpha   90.00
_cell.angle_beta   90.00
_cell.angle_gamma   90.00
#
_symmetry.space_group_name_H-M   'P 1'
#
loop_
_entity.id
_entity.type
_entity.pdbx_description
1 polymer ?
#
loop_
_entity_poly.entity_id
_entity_poly.type
_entity_poly.pdbx_seq_one_letter_code
_entity_poly.pdbx_strand_id
1 'polypeptide(L)'
;IYQFVWHYYCDWYLEFLKPIFNSKNRSELNEAKLFSSFMMSNILKLLHPFIPFFTETIWSKNNYKKLTKTNLILSNWPEYKTVSKFKKDCKDINKLIEFISSIRSSKSELKITPKLYCDIHFLEKSSKLNKIIQNNLILAKHVGRIGNILKSKKINNNTIEILSQNEKISLNFNENIDLASQKIRISQKIENLNNQINALANKLKNKAYVKNA
;
A
#
# COMPACT_ATOMS: atom_id res chain seq x y z
N ILE A 1 17.14 4.31 4.92
CA ILE A 1 17.15 4.01 3.48
C ILE A 1 16.32 2.74 3.21
N TYR A 2 16.63 1.60 3.86
CA TYR A 2 15.95 0.32 3.62
C TYR A 2 14.43 0.41 3.69
N GLN A 3 13.87 0.93 4.80
CA GLN A 3 12.41 1.08 4.95
C GLN A 3 11.80 1.94 3.84
N PHE A 4 12.45 3.04 3.48
CA PHE A 4 11.97 3.91 2.42
C PHE A 4 11.98 3.20 1.06
N VAL A 5 13.11 2.59 0.68
CA VAL A 5 13.23 1.95 -0.63
C VAL A 5 12.31 0.74 -0.75
N TRP A 6 12.28 -0.12 0.27
CA TRP A 6 11.50 -1.35 0.23
C TRP A 6 9.99 -1.10 0.35
N HIS A 7 9.58 -0.40 1.43
CA HIS A 7 8.14 -0.28 1.76
C HIS A 7 7.42 0.89 1.08
N TYR A 8 8.12 1.98 0.73
CA TYR A 8 7.45 3.11 0.09
C TYR A 8 7.73 3.18 -1.40
N TYR A 9 9.00 3.10 -1.80
CA TYR A 9 9.37 3.22 -3.19
C TYR A 9 8.96 1.98 -4.01
N CYS A 10 9.38 0.77 -3.59
CA CYS A 10 9.09 -0.45 -4.34
C CYS A 10 7.64 -0.90 -4.20
N ASP A 11 7.09 -0.97 -2.97
CA ASP A 11 5.75 -1.53 -2.76
C ASP A 11 4.61 -0.63 -3.23
N TRP A 12 4.81 0.71 -3.21
CA TRP A 12 3.76 1.66 -3.52
C TRP A 12 4.06 2.56 -4.70
N TYR A 13 5.17 3.30 -4.67
CA TYR A 13 5.45 4.27 -5.71
C TYR A 13 5.56 3.64 -7.09
N LEU A 14 6.32 2.55 -7.24
CA LEU A 14 6.45 1.85 -8.51
C LEU A 14 5.14 1.23 -8.98
N GLU A 15 4.30 0.73 -8.06
CA GLU A 15 2.98 0.21 -8.40
C GLU A 15 2.03 1.33 -8.89
N PHE A 16 2.08 2.51 -8.27
CA PHE A 16 1.32 3.67 -8.71
C PHE A 16 1.79 4.21 -10.07
N LEU A 17 3.05 4.04 -10.43
CA LEU A 17 3.56 4.45 -11.74
C LEU A 17 3.05 3.58 -12.90
N LYS A 18 2.77 2.30 -12.67
CA LYS A 18 2.37 1.38 -13.75
C LYS A 18 1.18 1.89 -14.58
N PRO A 19 0.05 2.31 -14.00
CA PRO A 19 -1.06 2.85 -14.77
C PRO A 19 -0.70 4.17 -15.47
N ILE A 20 0.19 4.99 -14.90
CA ILE A 20 0.63 6.26 -15.51
C ILE A 20 1.49 5.96 -16.75
N PHE A 21 2.40 4.97 -16.68
CA PHE A 21 3.21 4.57 -17.82
C PHE A 21 2.39 3.97 -18.97
N ASN A 22 1.22 3.41 -18.67
CA ASN A 22 0.28 2.91 -19.66
C ASN A 22 -0.73 3.99 -20.14
N SER A 23 -0.65 5.20 -19.58
CA SER A 23 -1.52 6.31 -19.96
C SER A 23 -1.13 6.89 -21.32
N LYS A 24 -2.13 7.38 -22.04
CA LYS A 24 -1.94 8.14 -23.28
C LYS A 24 -1.55 9.62 -23.04
N ASN A 25 -1.61 10.08 -21.78
CA ASN A 25 -1.28 11.44 -21.41
C ASN A 25 0.26 11.63 -21.37
N ARG A 26 0.80 12.22 -22.44
CA ARG A 26 2.26 12.44 -22.58
C ARG A 26 2.83 13.37 -21.51
N SER A 27 2.06 14.34 -21.02
CA SER A 27 2.52 15.26 -19.99
C SER A 27 2.74 14.52 -18.66
N GLU A 28 1.74 13.78 -18.20
CA GLU A 28 1.84 12.95 -16.98
C GLU A 28 2.97 11.92 -17.09
N LEU A 29 3.08 11.29 -18.26
CA LEU A 29 4.14 10.31 -18.50
C LEU A 29 5.55 10.93 -18.39
N ASN A 30 5.75 12.12 -18.97
CA ASN A 30 7.04 12.80 -18.90
C ASN A 30 7.37 13.25 -17.47
N GLU A 31 6.40 13.80 -16.75
CA GLU A 31 6.54 14.17 -15.35
C GLU A 31 6.89 12.95 -14.47
N ALA A 32 6.17 11.84 -14.66
CA ALA A 32 6.44 10.59 -13.95
C ALA A 32 7.86 10.07 -14.23
N LYS A 33 8.33 10.12 -15.47
CA LYS A 33 9.70 9.72 -15.84
C LYS A 33 10.75 10.62 -15.19
N LEU A 34 10.56 11.94 -15.23
CA LEU A 34 11.49 12.90 -14.63
C LEU A 34 11.58 12.71 -13.11
N PHE A 35 10.42 12.57 -12.46
CA PHE A 35 10.38 12.36 -11.01
C PHE A 35 10.96 11.01 -10.61
N SER A 36 10.69 9.94 -11.38
CA SER A 36 11.30 8.62 -11.15
C SER A 36 12.80 8.65 -11.28
N SER A 37 13.32 9.35 -12.28
CA SER A 37 14.75 9.55 -12.47
C SER A 37 15.38 10.34 -11.31
N PHE A 38 14.73 11.40 -10.87
CA PHE A 38 15.12 12.18 -9.70
C PHE A 38 15.18 11.32 -8.43
N MET A 39 14.12 10.55 -8.16
CA MET A 39 14.07 9.65 -6.99
C MET A 39 15.17 8.59 -7.04
N MET A 40 15.34 7.93 -8.19
CA MET A 40 16.40 6.91 -8.36
C MET A 40 17.79 7.52 -8.17
N SER A 41 18.06 8.70 -8.72
CA SER A 41 19.36 9.36 -8.56
C SER A 41 19.67 9.64 -7.08
N ASN A 42 18.67 10.09 -6.29
CA ASN A 42 18.86 10.33 -4.86
C ASN A 42 19.04 9.02 -4.06
N ILE A 43 18.31 7.96 -4.41
CA ILE A 43 18.50 6.64 -3.81
C ILE A 43 19.91 6.13 -4.06
N LEU A 44 20.44 6.26 -5.28
CA LEU A 44 21.80 5.86 -5.62
C LEU A 44 22.85 6.64 -4.83
N LYS A 45 22.66 7.96 -4.67
CA LYS A 45 23.55 8.80 -3.84
C LYS A 45 23.56 8.33 -2.39
N LEU A 46 22.39 8.08 -1.81
CA LEU A 46 22.26 7.61 -0.42
C LEU A 46 22.84 6.22 -0.19
N LEU A 47 22.80 5.35 -1.20
CA LEU A 47 23.35 3.98 -1.11
C LEU A 47 24.85 3.91 -1.46
N HIS A 48 25.39 4.92 -2.13
CA HIS A 48 26.75 4.89 -2.63
C HIS A 48 27.83 4.61 -1.56
N PRO A 49 27.75 5.17 -0.34
CA PRO A 49 28.73 4.87 0.72
C PRO A 49 28.76 3.40 1.15
N PHE A 50 27.69 2.65 0.91
CA PHE A 50 27.56 1.25 1.36
C PHE A 50 27.88 0.26 0.24
N ILE A 51 27.50 0.57 -1.01
CA ILE A 51 27.64 -0.32 -2.16
C ILE A 51 28.14 0.46 -3.40
N PRO A 52 29.38 1.03 -3.34
CA PRO A 52 29.86 2.00 -4.33
C PRO A 52 29.92 1.44 -5.76
N PHE A 53 30.45 0.25 -5.96
CA PHE A 53 30.60 -0.33 -7.30
C PHE A 53 29.27 -0.57 -8.00
N PHE A 54 28.30 -1.06 -7.26
CA PHE A 54 26.95 -1.33 -7.79
C PHE A 54 26.23 -0.04 -8.18
N THR A 55 26.25 0.96 -7.30
CA THR A 55 25.56 2.24 -7.53
C THR A 55 26.23 3.06 -8.64
N GLU A 56 27.57 3.05 -8.75
CA GLU A 56 28.30 3.68 -9.85
C GLU A 56 27.96 3.02 -11.21
N THR A 57 27.84 1.70 -11.21
CA THR A 57 27.45 0.96 -12.42
C THR A 57 26.05 1.36 -12.88
N ILE A 58 25.08 1.44 -11.96
CA ILE A 58 23.71 1.87 -12.28
C ILE A 58 23.68 3.33 -12.74
N TRP A 59 24.42 4.20 -12.07
CA TRP A 59 24.58 5.62 -12.44
C TRP A 59 25.02 5.79 -13.87
N SER A 60 26.05 5.05 -14.27
CA SER A 60 26.58 5.07 -15.63
C SER A 60 25.60 4.49 -16.65
N LYS A 61 24.99 3.34 -16.36
CA LYS A 61 24.02 2.66 -17.26
C LYS A 61 22.75 3.49 -17.50
N ASN A 62 22.28 4.23 -16.51
CA ASN A 62 21.10 5.09 -16.65
C ASN A 62 21.43 6.49 -17.21
N ASN A 63 22.62 6.69 -17.74
CA ASN A 63 23.08 7.95 -18.35
C ASN A 63 23.16 9.14 -17.38
N TYR A 64 23.07 8.95 -16.07
CA TYR A 64 23.24 10.04 -15.10
C TYR A 64 24.61 10.69 -15.23
N LYS A 65 25.65 9.89 -15.46
CA LYS A 65 27.01 10.41 -15.73
C LYS A 65 27.06 11.35 -16.93
N LYS A 66 26.31 11.04 -18.00
CA LYS A 66 26.25 11.92 -19.19
C LYS A 66 25.48 13.21 -18.90
N LEU A 67 24.39 13.13 -18.15
CA LEU A 67 23.54 14.26 -17.79
C LEU A 67 24.21 15.21 -16.80
N THR A 68 24.87 14.68 -15.79
CA THR A 68 25.54 15.46 -14.72
C THR A 68 26.98 15.80 -15.03
N LYS A 69 27.58 15.14 -16.02
CA LYS A 69 29.02 15.21 -16.38
C LYS A 69 29.95 14.79 -15.24
N THR A 70 29.40 14.06 -14.24
CA THR A 70 30.19 13.63 -13.06
C THR A 70 29.92 12.15 -12.74
N ASN A 71 30.90 11.51 -12.13
CA ASN A 71 30.73 10.21 -11.50
C ASN A 71 29.87 10.38 -10.23
N LEU A 72 29.22 9.30 -9.78
CA LEU A 72 28.37 9.35 -8.60
C LEU A 72 29.16 9.75 -7.34
N ILE A 73 30.38 9.26 -7.19
CA ILE A 73 31.29 9.60 -6.07
C ILE A 73 31.55 11.09 -5.92
N LEU A 74 31.53 11.85 -7.03
CA LEU A 74 31.74 13.30 -7.04
C LEU A 74 30.44 14.10 -7.00
N SER A 75 29.28 13.42 -6.94
CA SER A 75 28.00 14.10 -6.93
C SER A 75 27.67 14.67 -5.54
N ASN A 76 27.01 15.83 -5.53
CA ASN A 76 26.55 16.42 -4.27
C ASN A 76 25.55 15.51 -3.54
N TRP A 77 25.65 15.49 -2.21
CA TRP A 77 24.70 14.80 -1.36
C TRP A 77 23.29 15.36 -1.53
N PRO A 78 22.23 14.54 -1.45
CA PRO A 78 20.86 15.04 -1.54
C PRO A 78 20.55 16.05 -0.45
N GLU A 79 20.08 17.23 -0.84
CA GLU A 79 19.64 18.25 0.11
C GLU A 79 18.16 18.07 0.44
N TYR A 80 17.83 18.21 1.72
CA TYR A 80 16.45 18.19 2.17
C TYR A 80 15.81 19.55 1.95
N LYS A 81 14.74 19.58 1.16
CA LYS A 81 13.86 20.75 1.01
C LYS A 81 12.50 20.42 1.58
N THR A 82 12.04 21.18 2.55
CA THR A 82 10.71 21.00 3.14
C THR A 82 9.63 21.27 2.10
N VAL A 83 8.88 20.24 1.71
CA VAL A 83 7.79 20.35 0.74
C VAL A 83 6.46 20.40 1.49
N SER A 84 6.19 21.53 2.18
CA SER A 84 4.95 21.72 2.95
C SER A 84 3.69 21.74 2.07
N LYS A 85 3.84 22.12 0.80
CA LYS A 85 2.77 22.25 -0.19
C LYS A 85 1.95 20.95 -0.38
N PHE A 86 2.56 19.78 -0.25
CA PHE A 86 1.93 18.49 -0.52
C PHE A 86 1.44 17.75 0.73
N LYS A 87 1.39 18.39 1.89
CA LYS A 87 0.95 17.71 3.15
C LYS A 87 -0.43 17.08 3.07
N LYS A 88 -1.37 17.74 2.36
CA LYS A 88 -2.72 17.20 2.17
C LYS A 88 -2.70 15.97 1.27
N ASP A 89 -2.02 16.07 0.14
CA ASP A 89 -1.94 15.00 -0.85
C ASP A 89 -1.25 13.76 -0.25
N CYS A 90 -0.19 13.95 0.54
CA CYS A 90 0.46 12.88 1.30
C CYS A 90 -0.51 12.18 2.26
N LYS A 91 -1.36 12.94 2.99
CA LYS A 91 -2.37 12.36 3.87
C LYS A 91 -3.41 11.56 3.10
N ASP A 92 -3.86 12.07 1.96
CA ASP A 92 -4.87 11.41 1.13
C ASP A 92 -4.31 10.13 0.49
N ILE A 93 -3.07 10.14 0.00
CA ILE A 93 -2.38 8.96 -0.51
C ILE A 93 -2.13 7.93 0.60
N ASN A 94 -1.72 8.33 1.80
CA ASN A 94 -1.57 7.39 2.91
C ASN A 94 -2.89 6.69 3.26
N LYS A 95 -4.01 7.42 3.24
CA LYS A 95 -5.34 6.82 3.44
C LYS A 95 -5.71 5.84 2.33
N LEU A 96 -5.35 6.15 1.09
CA LEU A 96 -5.52 5.23 -0.04
C LEU A 96 -4.68 3.96 0.15
N ILE A 97 -3.43 4.09 0.59
CA ILE A 97 -2.53 2.98 0.90
C ILE A 97 -3.12 2.08 2.00
N GLU A 98 -3.58 2.67 3.10
CA GLU A 98 -4.23 1.94 4.20
C GLU A 98 -5.46 1.18 3.73
N PHE A 99 -6.29 1.81 2.91
CA PHE A 99 -7.48 1.19 2.32
C PHE A 99 -7.12 0.00 1.42
N ILE A 100 -6.17 0.17 0.50
CA ILE A 100 -5.71 -0.92 -0.38
C ILE A 100 -5.09 -2.05 0.46
N SER A 101 -4.33 -1.71 1.50
CA SER A 101 -3.76 -2.68 2.43
C SER A 101 -4.84 -3.48 3.16
N SER A 102 -5.93 -2.85 3.59
CA SER A 102 -7.07 -3.52 4.21
C SER A 102 -7.72 -4.55 3.26
N ILE A 103 -7.89 -4.19 1.98
CA ILE A 103 -8.40 -5.13 0.96
C ILE A 103 -7.43 -6.30 0.77
N ARG A 104 -6.13 -6.05 0.66
CA ARG A 104 -5.12 -7.10 0.47
C ARG A 104 -5.05 -8.04 1.66
N SER A 105 -5.09 -7.49 2.87
CA SER A 105 -5.10 -8.25 4.12
C SER A 105 -6.33 -9.17 4.19
N SER A 106 -7.51 -8.63 3.91
CA SER A 106 -8.75 -9.41 3.89
C SER A 106 -8.71 -10.54 2.85
N LYS A 107 -8.20 -10.26 1.65
CA LYS A 107 -8.01 -11.32 0.63
C LYS A 107 -7.06 -12.41 1.11
N SER A 108 -5.93 -12.02 1.73
CA SER A 108 -4.95 -12.96 2.28
C SER A 108 -5.52 -13.81 3.41
N GLU A 109 -6.23 -13.20 4.36
CA GLU A 109 -6.88 -13.90 5.48
C GLU A 109 -7.91 -14.90 5.01
N LEU A 110 -8.65 -14.57 3.95
CA LEU A 110 -9.67 -15.41 3.34
C LEU A 110 -9.11 -16.37 2.28
N LYS A 111 -7.79 -16.41 2.08
CA LYS A 111 -7.11 -17.20 1.03
C LYS A 111 -7.66 -16.93 -0.37
N ILE A 112 -8.14 -15.72 -0.61
CA ILE A 112 -8.57 -15.26 -1.93
C ILE A 112 -7.36 -14.87 -2.74
N THR A 113 -7.34 -15.25 -4.02
CA THR A 113 -6.26 -14.89 -4.94
C THR A 113 -6.05 -13.37 -4.98
N PRO A 114 -4.83 -12.85 -4.74
CA PRO A 114 -4.58 -11.40 -4.75
C PRO A 114 -4.94 -10.71 -6.07
N LYS A 115 -4.90 -11.45 -7.17
CA LYS A 115 -5.22 -10.94 -8.52
C LYS A 115 -6.71 -10.76 -8.78
N LEU A 116 -7.57 -11.38 -7.96
CA LEU A 116 -9.03 -11.31 -8.14
C LEU A 116 -9.53 -9.88 -7.94
N TYR A 117 -10.33 -9.41 -8.87
CA TYR A 117 -11.00 -8.11 -8.76
C TYR A 117 -12.20 -8.19 -7.82
N CYS A 118 -12.42 -7.13 -7.05
CA CYS A 118 -13.61 -6.98 -6.23
C CYS A 118 -14.29 -5.64 -6.52
N ASP A 119 -15.61 -5.65 -6.53
CA ASP A 119 -16.40 -4.42 -6.52
C ASP A 119 -16.53 -3.93 -5.07
N ILE A 120 -16.49 -2.63 -4.87
CA ILE A 120 -16.59 -2.03 -3.54
C ILE A 120 -17.87 -1.23 -3.38
N HIS A 121 -18.44 -1.24 -2.20
CA HIS A 121 -19.60 -0.49 -1.83
C HIS A 121 -19.41 0.16 -0.46
N PHE A 122 -19.57 1.49 -0.40
CA PHE A 122 -19.53 2.25 0.83
C PHE A 122 -20.91 2.25 1.48
N LEU A 123 -21.00 1.86 2.75
CA LEU A 123 -22.26 1.85 3.48
C LEU A 123 -22.72 3.26 3.85
N GLU A 124 -21.78 4.19 4.01
CA GLU A 124 -22.06 5.60 4.31
C GLU A 124 -22.07 6.45 3.03
N LYS A 125 -23.15 7.23 2.84
CA LYS A 125 -23.34 8.09 1.66
C LYS A 125 -22.28 9.20 1.54
N SER A 126 -21.75 9.71 2.66
CA SER A 126 -20.81 10.85 2.73
C SER A 126 -19.38 10.44 3.11
N SER A 127 -18.96 9.24 2.74
CA SER A 127 -17.62 8.74 3.04
C SER A 127 -16.52 9.68 2.54
N LYS A 128 -15.65 10.11 3.46
CA LYS A 128 -14.44 10.88 3.12
C LYS A 128 -13.46 10.03 2.32
N LEU A 129 -13.38 8.75 2.66
CA LEU A 129 -12.54 7.78 1.98
C LEU A 129 -13.01 7.59 0.53
N ASN A 130 -14.32 7.51 0.28
CA ASN A 130 -14.85 7.43 -1.07
C ASN A 130 -14.40 8.62 -1.94
N LYS A 131 -14.41 9.85 -1.41
CA LYS A 131 -13.92 11.03 -2.15
C LYS A 131 -12.42 10.89 -2.50
N ILE A 132 -11.60 10.42 -1.59
CA ILE A 132 -10.17 10.20 -1.84
C ILE A 132 -9.98 9.14 -2.93
N ILE A 133 -10.74 8.04 -2.88
CA ILE A 133 -10.66 6.96 -3.88
C ILE A 133 -11.13 7.47 -5.26
N GLN A 134 -12.20 8.24 -5.32
CA GLN A 134 -12.68 8.82 -6.59
C GLN A 134 -11.65 9.76 -7.21
N ASN A 135 -10.99 10.59 -6.41
CA ASN A 135 -9.93 11.47 -6.90
C ASN A 135 -8.69 10.71 -7.40
N ASN A 136 -8.50 9.47 -6.92
CA ASN A 136 -7.37 8.61 -7.28
C ASN A 136 -7.84 7.28 -7.91
N LEU A 137 -8.93 7.32 -8.68
CA LEU A 137 -9.65 6.14 -9.15
C LEU A 137 -8.76 5.17 -9.94
N ILE A 138 -7.93 5.68 -10.83
CA ILE A 138 -7.03 4.88 -11.67
C ILE A 138 -6.04 4.10 -10.79
N LEU A 139 -5.44 4.76 -9.79
CA LEU A 139 -4.50 4.15 -8.86
C LEU A 139 -5.20 3.11 -7.99
N ALA A 140 -6.36 3.47 -7.42
CA ALA A 140 -7.16 2.58 -6.58
C ALA A 140 -7.55 1.30 -7.33
N LYS A 141 -8.07 1.43 -8.54
CA LYS A 141 -8.46 0.30 -9.38
C LYS A 141 -7.29 -0.60 -9.73
N HIS A 142 -6.17 -0.02 -10.14
CA HIS A 142 -5.01 -0.79 -10.57
C HIS A 142 -4.36 -1.54 -9.40
N VAL A 143 -4.02 -0.82 -8.34
CA VAL A 143 -3.22 -1.37 -7.22
C VAL A 143 -4.09 -2.14 -6.23
N GLY A 144 -5.34 -1.72 -6.01
CA GLY A 144 -6.32 -2.38 -5.14
C GLY A 144 -7.03 -3.56 -5.80
N ARG A 145 -6.87 -3.75 -7.13
CA ARG A 145 -7.69 -4.70 -7.91
C ARG A 145 -9.18 -4.48 -7.68
N ILE A 146 -9.59 -3.22 -7.86
CA ILE A 146 -10.98 -2.79 -7.69
C ILE A 146 -11.63 -2.72 -9.07
N GLY A 147 -12.77 -3.39 -9.23
CA GLY A 147 -13.58 -3.33 -10.42
C GLY A 147 -14.43 -2.06 -10.44
N ASN A 148 -15.59 -2.11 -9.81
CA ASN A 148 -16.54 -1.01 -9.76
C ASN A 148 -16.70 -0.46 -8.34
N ILE A 149 -17.07 0.82 -8.25
CA ILE A 149 -17.51 1.44 -7.02
C ILE A 149 -19.03 1.56 -7.12
N LEU A 150 -19.73 0.75 -6.32
CA LEU A 150 -21.19 0.64 -6.38
C LEU A 150 -21.85 1.67 -5.48
N LYS A 151 -22.95 2.25 -5.95
CA LYS A 151 -23.76 3.22 -5.19
C LYS A 151 -24.90 2.58 -4.41
N SER A 152 -25.25 1.34 -4.74
CA SER A 152 -26.38 0.62 -4.13
C SER A 152 -25.91 -0.63 -3.40
N LYS A 153 -26.56 -0.93 -2.27
CA LYS A 153 -26.28 -2.11 -1.46
C LYS A 153 -26.85 -3.35 -2.16
N LYS A 154 -26.08 -3.98 -3.04
CA LYS A 154 -26.36 -5.34 -3.47
C LYS A 154 -25.54 -6.28 -2.59
N ILE A 155 -26.17 -6.84 -1.56
CA ILE A 155 -25.58 -7.89 -0.75
C ILE A 155 -25.84 -9.19 -1.48
N ASN A 156 -24.82 -9.74 -2.11
CA ASN A 156 -24.82 -11.09 -2.67
C ASN A 156 -24.16 -12.04 -1.67
N ASN A 157 -24.36 -13.34 -1.84
CA ASN A 157 -23.74 -14.38 -0.99
C ASN A 157 -22.19 -14.32 -0.98
N ASN A 158 -21.56 -13.59 -1.92
CA ASN A 158 -20.12 -13.41 -2.05
C ASN A 158 -19.64 -12.04 -1.54
N THR A 159 -20.38 -11.41 -0.64
CA THR A 159 -20.05 -10.09 -0.09
C THR A 159 -19.40 -10.24 1.27
N ILE A 160 -18.27 -9.55 1.45
CA ILE A 160 -17.51 -9.51 2.69
C ILE A 160 -17.47 -8.07 3.17
N GLU A 161 -17.77 -7.85 4.45
CA GLU A 161 -17.63 -6.53 5.07
C GLU A 161 -16.24 -6.40 5.71
N ILE A 162 -15.56 -5.30 5.39
CA ILE A 162 -14.30 -4.92 6.01
C ILE A 162 -14.45 -3.57 6.71
N LEU A 163 -13.64 -3.36 7.75
CA LEU A 163 -13.49 -2.08 8.39
C LEU A 163 -12.18 -1.45 7.92
N SER A 164 -12.26 -0.26 7.33
CA SER A 164 -11.08 0.53 6.95
C SER A 164 -11.27 1.97 7.38
N GLN A 165 -10.34 2.50 8.16
CA GLN A 165 -10.38 3.87 8.70
C GLN A 165 -11.70 4.23 9.41
N ASN A 166 -12.23 3.28 10.20
CA ASN A 166 -13.53 3.37 10.88
C ASN A 166 -14.75 3.43 9.95
N GLU A 167 -14.58 3.24 8.65
CA GLU A 167 -15.68 3.12 7.70
C GLU A 167 -15.92 1.65 7.33
N LYS A 168 -17.19 1.23 7.31
CA LYS A 168 -17.59 -0.10 6.86
C LYS A 168 -17.71 -0.10 5.34
N ILE A 169 -17.05 -1.06 4.71
CA ILE A 169 -16.99 -1.21 3.27
C ILE A 169 -17.32 -2.65 2.92
N SER A 170 -18.21 -2.83 1.95
CA SER A 170 -18.51 -4.16 1.42
C SER A 170 -17.65 -4.44 0.20
N LEU A 171 -17.00 -5.58 0.18
CA LEU A 171 -16.27 -6.14 -0.95
C LEU A 171 -17.14 -7.22 -1.59
N ASN A 172 -17.46 -7.08 -2.86
CA ASN A 172 -18.21 -8.07 -3.63
C ASN A 172 -17.29 -8.69 -4.67
N PHE A 173 -17.22 -10.02 -4.68
CA PHE A 173 -16.39 -10.77 -5.61
C PHE A 173 -17.27 -11.43 -6.67
N ASN A 174 -16.86 -11.33 -7.95
CA ASN A 174 -17.62 -11.90 -9.07
C ASN A 174 -17.43 -13.43 -9.21
N GLU A 175 -16.48 -14.01 -8.48
CA GLU A 175 -16.25 -15.45 -8.44
C GLU A 175 -16.89 -16.05 -7.18
N ASN A 176 -17.29 -17.31 -7.27
CA ASN A 176 -17.78 -18.06 -6.11
C ASN A 176 -16.66 -18.29 -5.10
N ILE A 177 -16.77 -17.65 -3.96
CA ILE A 177 -15.87 -17.84 -2.83
C ILE A 177 -16.60 -18.77 -1.85
N ASP A 178 -15.90 -19.82 -1.41
CA ASP A 178 -16.41 -20.68 -0.33
C ASP A 178 -16.35 -19.94 1.00
N LEU A 179 -17.34 -19.05 1.21
CA LEU A 179 -17.46 -18.26 2.44
C LEU A 179 -17.84 -19.12 3.65
N ALA A 180 -18.45 -20.30 3.44
CA ALA A 180 -18.84 -21.19 4.53
C ALA A 180 -17.60 -21.78 5.22
N SER A 181 -16.68 -22.34 4.46
CA SER A 181 -15.40 -22.84 5.00
C SER A 181 -14.57 -21.72 5.63
N GLN A 182 -14.58 -20.51 5.03
CA GLN A 182 -13.87 -19.37 5.60
C GLN A 182 -14.46 -18.89 6.92
N LYS A 183 -15.80 -18.90 7.07
CA LYS A 183 -16.49 -18.56 8.31
C LYS A 183 -16.10 -19.51 9.44
N ILE A 184 -16.09 -20.82 9.19
CA ILE A 184 -15.67 -21.84 10.16
C ILE A 184 -14.23 -21.57 10.62
N ARG A 185 -13.32 -21.33 9.68
CA ARG A 185 -11.91 -21.05 9.97
C ARG A 185 -11.71 -19.77 10.80
N ILE A 186 -12.44 -18.70 10.48
CA ILE A 186 -12.38 -17.44 11.24
C ILE A 186 -12.92 -17.66 12.65
N SER A 187 -14.02 -18.41 12.81
CA SER A 187 -14.56 -18.75 14.13
C SER A 187 -13.56 -19.51 14.98
N GLN A 188 -12.87 -20.51 14.42
CA GLN A 188 -11.79 -21.23 15.10
C GLN A 188 -10.62 -20.32 15.50
N LYS A 189 -10.24 -19.37 14.61
CA LYS A 189 -9.19 -18.40 14.92
C LYS A 189 -9.59 -17.47 16.07
N ILE A 190 -10.84 -17.02 16.09
CA ILE A 190 -11.39 -16.19 17.19
C ILE A 190 -11.37 -16.97 18.50
N GLU A 191 -11.80 -18.22 18.51
CA GLU A 191 -11.77 -19.07 19.69
C GLU A 191 -10.36 -19.26 20.22
N ASN A 192 -9.39 -19.58 19.34
CA ASN A 192 -7.99 -19.71 19.70
C ASN A 192 -7.40 -18.40 20.28
N LEU A 193 -7.71 -17.25 19.69
CA LEU A 193 -7.27 -15.96 20.21
C LEU A 193 -7.89 -15.64 21.58
N ASN A 194 -9.16 -15.93 21.78
CA ASN A 194 -9.82 -15.77 23.08
C ASN A 194 -9.16 -16.66 24.15
N ASN A 195 -8.82 -17.90 23.82
CA ASN A 195 -8.11 -18.79 24.72
C ASN A 195 -6.72 -18.25 25.08
N GLN A 196 -5.99 -17.69 24.12
CA GLN A 196 -4.70 -17.03 24.38
C GLN A 196 -4.86 -15.78 25.24
N ILE A 197 -5.87 -14.95 25.00
CA ILE A 197 -6.16 -13.75 25.81
C ILE A 197 -6.46 -14.19 27.25
N ASN A 198 -7.31 -15.20 27.45
CA ASN A 198 -7.65 -15.71 28.78
C ASN A 198 -6.41 -16.27 29.50
N ALA A 199 -5.56 -17.01 28.79
CA ALA A 199 -4.31 -17.54 29.36
C ALA A 199 -3.36 -16.41 29.79
N LEU A 200 -3.21 -15.39 28.96
CA LEU A 200 -2.38 -14.21 29.29
C LEU A 200 -2.98 -13.40 30.44
N ALA A 201 -4.28 -13.19 30.43
CA ALA A 201 -4.99 -12.50 31.54
C ALA A 201 -4.80 -13.23 32.87
N ASN A 202 -4.87 -14.57 32.86
CA ASN A 202 -4.63 -15.37 34.06
C ASN A 202 -3.16 -15.27 34.53
N LYS A 203 -2.19 -15.24 33.61
CA LYS A 203 -0.78 -14.99 33.95
C LYS A 203 -0.58 -13.61 34.59
N LEU A 204 -1.21 -12.57 34.04
CA LEU A 204 -1.14 -11.21 34.58
C LEU A 204 -1.82 -11.06 35.96
N LYS A 205 -2.81 -11.89 36.29
CA LYS A 205 -3.43 -11.93 37.63
C LYS A 205 -2.48 -12.55 38.68
N ASN A 206 -1.50 -13.33 38.28
CA ASN A 206 -0.52 -13.93 39.19
C ASN A 206 0.52 -12.89 39.58
N LYS A 207 0.41 -12.37 40.82
CA LYS A 207 1.32 -11.35 41.35
C LYS A 207 2.80 -11.79 41.35
N ALA A 208 3.07 -13.07 41.55
CA ALA A 208 4.43 -13.60 41.52
C ALA A 208 5.02 -13.57 40.11
N TYR A 209 4.22 -13.88 39.10
CA TYR A 209 4.61 -13.77 37.67
C TYR A 209 4.92 -12.34 37.27
N VAL A 210 4.04 -11.39 37.64
CA VAL A 210 4.22 -9.96 37.31
C VAL A 210 5.42 -9.34 38.01
N LYS A 211 5.77 -9.84 39.23
CA LYS A 211 6.93 -9.34 39.98
C LYS A 211 8.28 -9.82 39.42
N ASN A 212 8.28 -10.94 38.66
CA ASN A 212 9.49 -11.58 38.12
C ASN A 212 9.62 -11.41 36.58
N ALA A 213 8.69 -10.71 35.93
CA ALA A 213 8.70 -10.38 34.49
C ALA A 213 9.33 -9.02 34.24
#